data_62a0a8d009c859de25f9628792a4e047
#
_entry.id   62a0a8d009c859de25f9628792a4e047
#
_cell.length_a   1.000
_cell.length_b   1.000
_cell.length_c   1.000
_cell.angle_alpha   90.00
_cell.angle_beta   90.00
_cell.angle_gamma   90.00
#
_symmetry.space_group_name_H-M   'P 1'
#
loop_
_entity.id
_entity.type
_entity.pdbx_description
1 polymer ?
#
loop_
_entity_poly.entity_id
_entity_poly.type
_entity_poly.pdbx_seq_one_letter_code
_entity_poly.pdbx_strand_id
1 'polypeptide(L)'
;MTSPLQLLRRLGSVLRGKKVEQDMDAEMAFHLDMEAADLQRSGIAPDEAQRRARHTFGGVQRFREEGRDARGVGPARDLSGDLRFGLRILRRSPVFTLVAVGTLALGIGANSAIFSVVNAVLLQPLPFPDTRSLVSVWDGGHSIAEFTYIRDRSRTLQSVATYFPRYGVSLSGVGDPIRLTSARVSAEFFDVLRVNPLRGRFFNRGEDSPGADRVAVISHALWRDRFGSDPNIIGRPIEIDGLSRHVVGVTPPGFTFPNAETRIWIPLPIDLTGARCTQASPPECVGGAVGYAWGAYGHMIIGRMKEGITREQARADVYRIAEELQRENPVWRPALPQYLANVKVSDLRTRLVQDSQRLLWVLLGAVGLVLAMACANVANLLVVRGAARTREMSIRAAIGAGPRRLSRQLFLEHLLLAALGGAAGLLIAIIGVPVLVSLLPASTPRLDEVRLDGWVVAFTVLATGLTALLSGIAPA
;
A
#
# COMPACT_ATOMS: atom_id res chain seq x y z
N MET A 1 -9.56 31.71 6.78
CA MET A 1 -8.36 31.09 7.40
C MET A 1 -8.33 31.49 8.87
N THR A 2 -8.68 30.60 9.78
CA THR A 2 -8.69 30.87 11.22
C THR A 2 -7.27 30.71 11.76
N SER A 3 -6.73 31.73 12.44
CA SER A 3 -5.37 31.70 12.98
C SER A 3 -5.23 30.66 14.10
N PRO A 4 -4.05 30.01 14.24
CA PRO A 4 -3.81 28.99 15.29
C PRO A 4 -4.03 29.49 16.71
N LEU A 5 -3.91 30.79 16.94
CA LEU A 5 -4.22 31.45 18.21
C LEU A 5 -5.71 31.45 18.56
N GLN A 6 -6.60 31.44 17.57
CA GLN A 6 -8.05 31.32 17.81
C GLN A 6 -8.44 29.88 18.18
N LEU A 7 -7.75 28.88 17.66
CA LEU A 7 -7.93 27.46 18.04
C LEU A 7 -7.49 27.20 19.48
N LEU A 8 -6.37 27.74 19.90
CA LEU A 8 -5.87 27.60 21.29
C LEU A 8 -6.75 28.33 22.30
N ARG A 9 -7.30 29.51 21.97
CA ARG A 9 -8.30 30.21 22.81
C ARG A 9 -9.59 29.41 22.93
N ARG A 10 -10.06 28.75 21.86
CA ARG A 10 -11.25 27.87 21.87
C ARG A 10 -11.04 26.63 22.71
N LEU A 11 -9.87 26.02 22.68
CA LEU A 11 -9.53 24.88 23.56
C LEU A 11 -9.44 25.29 25.03
N GLY A 12 -8.88 26.46 25.34
CA GLY A 12 -8.83 26.99 26.70
C GLY A 12 -10.21 27.29 27.29
N SER A 13 -11.18 27.74 26.49
CA SER A 13 -12.55 28.01 26.93
C SER A 13 -13.39 26.74 27.20
N VAL A 14 -13.05 25.62 26.56
CA VAL A 14 -13.68 24.31 26.83
C VAL A 14 -13.25 23.78 28.21
N LEU A 15 -12.00 23.99 28.60
CA LEU A 15 -11.45 23.53 29.89
C LEU A 15 -11.93 24.38 31.07
N ARG A 16 -12.28 25.66 30.85
CA ARG A 16 -12.80 26.58 31.90
C ARG A 16 -14.32 26.69 31.93
N GLY A 17 -15.05 25.85 31.24
CA GLY A 17 -16.48 25.96 31.01
C GLY A 17 -17.35 26.06 32.29
N LYS A 18 -17.00 25.42 33.40
CA LYS A 18 -17.76 25.50 34.66
C LYS A 18 -17.69 26.90 35.31
N LYS A 19 -16.53 27.53 35.28
CA LYS A 19 -16.35 28.86 35.89
C LYS A 19 -17.10 29.92 35.08
N VAL A 20 -17.04 29.86 33.80
CA VAL A 20 -17.74 30.79 32.89
C VAL A 20 -19.28 30.62 32.94
N GLU A 21 -19.78 29.43 33.21
CA GLU A 21 -21.21 29.22 33.46
C GLU A 21 -21.65 29.82 34.82
N GLN A 22 -20.83 29.68 35.83
CA GLN A 22 -21.10 30.27 37.14
C GLN A 22 -21.08 31.81 37.07
N ASP A 23 -20.14 32.40 36.36
CA ASP A 23 -20.05 33.84 36.18
C ASP A 23 -21.28 34.38 35.41
N MET A 24 -21.76 33.67 34.41
CA MET A 24 -22.96 34.04 33.63
C MET A 24 -24.26 33.86 34.43
N ASP A 25 -24.34 32.82 35.27
CA ASP A 25 -25.48 32.64 36.16
C ASP A 25 -25.54 33.76 37.22
N ALA A 26 -24.39 34.18 37.71
CA ALA A 26 -24.30 35.31 38.65
C ALA A 26 -24.69 36.64 38.00
N GLU A 27 -24.27 36.89 36.75
CA GLU A 27 -24.63 38.10 35.99
C GLU A 27 -26.12 38.15 35.66
N MET A 28 -26.72 37.04 35.27
CA MET A 28 -28.18 36.94 35.04
C MET A 28 -28.99 37.13 36.33
N ALA A 29 -28.54 36.55 37.43
CA ALA A 29 -29.19 36.76 38.72
C ALA A 29 -29.15 38.24 39.14
N PHE A 30 -28.00 38.91 38.97
CA PHE A 30 -27.83 40.31 39.22
C PHE A 30 -28.82 41.20 38.39
N HIS A 31 -28.95 40.92 37.09
CA HIS A 31 -29.90 41.64 36.24
C HIS A 31 -31.35 41.41 36.64
N LEU A 32 -31.73 40.20 37.01
CA LEU A 32 -33.09 39.89 37.49
C LEU A 32 -33.41 40.58 38.85
N ASP A 33 -32.41 40.66 39.72
CA ASP A 33 -32.55 41.33 41.01
C ASP A 33 -32.68 42.87 40.84
N MET A 34 -31.89 43.45 39.90
CA MET A 34 -32.03 44.88 39.53
C MET A 34 -33.42 45.23 38.98
N GLU A 35 -33.93 44.46 38.02
CA GLU A 35 -35.24 44.62 37.43
C GLU A 35 -36.35 44.48 38.50
N ALA A 36 -36.24 43.49 39.38
CA ALA A 36 -37.16 43.29 40.48
C ALA A 36 -37.14 44.49 41.46
N ALA A 37 -35.97 45.02 41.76
CA ALA A 37 -35.82 46.19 42.62
C ALA A 37 -36.42 47.46 41.98
N ASP A 38 -36.32 47.64 40.66
CA ASP A 38 -36.94 48.77 39.95
C ASP A 38 -38.48 48.68 39.95
N LEU A 39 -39.02 47.48 39.77
CA LEU A 39 -40.45 47.26 39.89
C LEU A 39 -40.99 47.48 41.31
N GLN A 40 -40.20 47.11 42.31
CA GLN A 40 -40.53 47.41 43.71
C GLN A 40 -40.52 48.88 44.02
N ARG A 41 -39.58 49.66 43.48
CA ARG A 41 -39.53 51.13 43.61
C ARG A 41 -40.76 51.80 42.92
N SER A 42 -41.32 51.13 41.93
CA SER A 42 -42.55 51.56 41.26
C SER A 42 -43.86 51.18 42.02
N GLY A 43 -43.78 50.63 43.24
CA GLY A 43 -44.89 50.33 44.11
C GLY A 43 -45.50 48.94 43.95
N ILE A 44 -44.80 48.03 43.28
CA ILE A 44 -45.25 46.64 43.08
C ILE A 44 -44.78 45.78 44.26
N ALA A 45 -45.66 44.92 44.78
CA ALA A 45 -45.33 44.02 45.89
C ALA A 45 -44.11 43.10 45.52
N PRO A 46 -43.22 42.80 46.48
CA PRO A 46 -41.96 42.07 46.22
C PRO A 46 -42.14 40.79 45.45
N ASP A 47 -43.11 39.94 45.81
CA ASP A 47 -43.39 38.67 45.16
C ASP A 47 -43.86 38.81 43.71
N GLU A 48 -44.69 39.85 43.46
CA GLU A 48 -45.22 40.18 42.11
C GLU A 48 -44.13 40.83 41.25
N ALA A 49 -43.26 41.69 41.83
CA ALA A 49 -42.09 42.27 41.13
C ALA A 49 -41.13 41.21 40.66
N GLN A 50 -40.85 40.19 41.47
CA GLN A 50 -39.97 39.10 41.09
C GLN A 50 -40.60 38.18 40.01
N ARG A 51 -41.91 37.97 40.01
CA ARG A 51 -42.60 37.20 38.95
C ARG A 51 -42.57 37.97 37.63
N ARG A 52 -42.83 39.30 37.65
CA ARG A 52 -42.82 40.15 36.45
C ARG A 52 -41.41 40.30 35.88
N ALA A 53 -40.37 40.46 36.70
CA ALA A 53 -38.98 40.49 36.26
C ALA A 53 -38.60 39.20 35.53
N ARG A 54 -38.97 38.04 36.05
CA ARG A 54 -38.72 36.73 35.39
C ARG A 54 -39.54 36.57 34.10
N HIS A 55 -40.75 37.11 34.03
CA HIS A 55 -41.59 37.07 32.82
C HIS A 55 -41.08 38.00 31.72
N THR A 56 -40.64 39.22 32.07
CA THR A 56 -40.12 40.23 31.15
C THR A 56 -38.75 39.84 30.62
N PHE A 57 -37.91 39.24 31.44
CA PHE A 57 -36.57 38.78 31.05
C PHE A 57 -36.60 37.61 30.01
N GLY A 58 -37.75 36.96 29.84
CA GLY A 58 -37.86 35.82 28.95
C GLY A 58 -37.12 34.61 29.50
N GLY A 59 -37.22 33.49 28.83
CA GLY A 59 -36.66 32.21 29.38
C GLY A 59 -35.12 32.29 29.53
N VAL A 60 -34.64 32.24 30.78
CA VAL A 60 -33.21 32.21 31.16
C VAL A 60 -32.40 31.19 30.33
N GLN A 61 -33.04 30.12 29.90
CA GLN A 61 -32.43 29.10 29.04
C GLN A 61 -32.12 29.62 27.64
N ARG A 62 -32.96 30.49 27.07
CA ARG A 62 -32.73 31.05 25.73
C ARG A 62 -31.50 31.97 25.72
N PHE A 63 -31.33 32.80 26.72
CA PHE A 63 -30.13 33.66 26.85
C PHE A 63 -28.87 32.87 27.11
N ARG A 64 -28.97 31.74 27.85
CA ARG A 64 -27.84 30.79 27.99
C ARG A 64 -27.44 30.15 26.67
N GLU A 65 -28.39 29.78 25.82
CA GLU A 65 -28.12 29.22 24.49
C GLU A 65 -27.54 30.27 23.55
N GLU A 66 -28.11 31.48 23.48
CA GLU A 66 -27.61 32.59 22.67
C GLU A 66 -26.19 33.01 23.07
N GLY A 67 -25.91 33.08 24.36
CA GLY A 67 -24.57 33.38 24.90
C GLY A 67 -23.53 32.26 24.63
N ARG A 68 -23.97 30.99 24.52
CA ARG A 68 -23.11 29.85 24.11
C ARG A 68 -22.83 29.85 22.62
N ASP A 69 -23.82 30.18 21.80
CA ASP A 69 -23.67 30.23 20.35
C ASP A 69 -22.76 31.41 19.92
N ALA A 70 -22.88 32.56 20.56
CA ALA A 70 -22.05 33.73 20.31
C ALA A 70 -20.53 33.46 20.61
N ARG A 71 -20.23 32.54 21.52
CA ARG A 71 -18.84 32.19 21.93
C ARG A 71 -18.26 31.04 21.13
N GLY A 72 -19.04 30.37 20.26
CA GLY A 72 -18.58 29.25 19.41
C GLY A 72 -18.16 27.99 20.21
N VAL A 73 -18.55 27.86 21.48
CA VAL A 73 -18.25 26.70 22.35
C VAL A 73 -19.35 25.65 22.26
N GLY A 74 -20.54 26.04 21.74
CA GLY A 74 -21.70 25.16 21.53
C GLY A 74 -21.37 23.91 20.73
N PRO A 75 -20.75 24.00 19.52
CA PRO A 75 -20.58 22.84 18.66
C PRO A 75 -19.67 21.74 19.26
N ALA A 76 -18.61 22.11 19.98
CA ALA A 76 -17.68 21.12 20.53
C ALA A 76 -18.26 20.38 21.77
N ARG A 77 -19.03 21.09 22.59
CA ARG A 77 -19.70 20.51 23.77
C ARG A 77 -20.89 19.66 23.38
N ASP A 78 -21.65 20.11 22.40
CA ASP A 78 -22.73 19.34 21.77
C ASP A 78 -22.21 18.04 21.16
N LEU A 79 -21.08 18.11 20.44
CA LEU A 79 -20.43 16.93 19.87
C LEU A 79 -20.00 15.93 20.95
N SER A 80 -19.42 16.39 22.05
CA SER A 80 -19.04 15.52 23.17
C SER A 80 -20.25 14.90 23.90
N GLY A 81 -21.33 15.63 24.00
CA GLY A 81 -22.62 15.16 24.52
C GLY A 81 -23.24 14.11 23.61
N ASP A 82 -23.29 14.40 22.32
CA ASP A 82 -23.82 13.49 21.30
C ASP A 82 -23.00 12.21 21.18
N LEU A 83 -21.65 12.28 21.29
CA LEU A 83 -20.77 11.11 21.33
C LEU A 83 -21.05 10.22 22.57
N ARG A 84 -21.16 10.82 23.75
CA ARG A 84 -21.48 10.08 24.98
C ARG A 84 -22.87 9.44 24.90
N PHE A 85 -23.82 10.14 24.31
CA PHE A 85 -25.16 9.63 24.09
C PHE A 85 -25.15 8.46 23.10
N GLY A 86 -24.49 8.59 21.95
CA GLY A 86 -24.32 7.51 20.96
C GLY A 86 -23.68 6.27 21.58
N LEU A 87 -22.60 6.45 22.37
CA LEU A 87 -21.91 5.34 23.03
C LEU A 87 -22.84 4.63 24.06
N ARG A 88 -23.68 5.40 24.79
CA ARG A 88 -24.64 4.83 25.74
C ARG A 88 -25.73 4.02 25.01
N ILE A 89 -26.18 4.48 23.86
CA ILE A 89 -27.17 3.78 23.03
C ILE A 89 -26.58 2.46 22.51
N LEU A 90 -25.34 2.49 22.02
CA LEU A 90 -24.66 1.28 21.55
C LEU A 90 -24.50 0.23 22.65
N ARG A 91 -24.16 0.68 23.88
CA ARG A 91 -24.06 -0.20 25.05
C ARG A 91 -25.40 -0.79 25.49
N ARG A 92 -26.53 -0.10 25.24
CA ARG A 92 -27.87 -0.59 25.59
C ARG A 92 -28.41 -1.67 24.65
N SER A 93 -27.79 -1.80 23.44
CA SER A 93 -28.17 -2.85 22.47
C SER A 93 -26.94 -3.62 22.02
N PRO A 94 -26.36 -4.48 22.89
CA PRO A 94 -25.06 -5.10 22.64
C PRO A 94 -25.08 -6.05 21.43
N VAL A 95 -26.15 -6.82 21.24
CA VAL A 95 -26.27 -7.75 20.11
C VAL A 95 -26.28 -7.00 18.78
N PHE A 96 -27.06 -5.94 18.64
CA PHE A 96 -27.09 -5.11 17.46
C PHE A 96 -25.68 -4.50 17.17
N THR A 97 -25.06 -3.92 18.20
CA THR A 97 -23.76 -3.28 18.08
C THR A 97 -22.70 -4.29 17.64
N LEU A 98 -22.71 -5.48 18.23
CA LEU A 98 -21.74 -6.54 17.90
C LEU A 98 -21.93 -7.02 16.45
N VAL A 99 -23.18 -7.25 16.01
CA VAL A 99 -23.47 -7.66 14.63
C VAL A 99 -23.08 -6.57 13.65
N ALA A 100 -23.48 -5.32 13.89
CA ALA A 100 -23.16 -4.20 12.99
C ALA A 100 -21.65 -3.95 12.92
N VAL A 101 -20.98 -3.83 14.07
CA VAL A 101 -19.51 -3.63 14.13
C VAL A 101 -18.78 -4.83 13.55
N GLY A 102 -19.19 -6.07 13.83
CA GLY A 102 -18.58 -7.28 13.29
C GLY A 102 -18.70 -7.37 11.78
N THR A 103 -19.87 -7.06 11.22
CA THR A 103 -20.11 -7.03 9.77
C THR A 103 -19.25 -5.98 9.08
N LEU A 104 -19.19 -4.76 9.62
CA LEU A 104 -18.34 -3.69 9.09
C LEU A 104 -16.85 -4.01 9.26
N ALA A 105 -16.45 -4.58 10.40
CA ALA A 105 -15.08 -4.95 10.67
C ALA A 105 -14.56 -6.00 9.68
N LEU A 106 -15.35 -7.01 9.36
CA LEU A 106 -15.01 -8.01 8.37
C LEU A 106 -14.88 -7.38 6.96
N GLY A 107 -15.85 -6.54 6.57
CA GLY A 107 -15.83 -5.86 5.26
C GLY A 107 -14.65 -4.90 5.12
N ILE A 108 -14.44 -4.02 6.10
CA ILE A 108 -13.34 -3.04 6.08
C ILE A 108 -12.00 -3.77 6.23
N GLY A 109 -11.90 -4.77 7.11
CA GLY A 109 -10.67 -5.53 7.34
C GLY A 109 -10.22 -6.30 6.12
N ALA A 110 -11.13 -7.02 5.44
CA ALA A 110 -10.83 -7.72 4.19
C ALA A 110 -10.36 -6.76 3.09
N ASN A 111 -11.04 -5.60 2.93
CA ASN A 111 -10.62 -4.58 1.97
C ASN A 111 -9.25 -4.01 2.30
N SER A 112 -8.97 -3.73 3.57
CA SER A 112 -7.66 -3.20 4.00
C SER A 112 -6.55 -4.23 3.81
N ALA A 113 -6.81 -5.52 4.05
CA ALA A 113 -5.85 -6.59 3.83
C ALA A 113 -5.53 -6.77 2.34
N ILE A 114 -6.53 -6.83 1.47
CA ILE A 114 -6.32 -6.91 0.02
C ILE A 114 -5.66 -5.64 -0.52
N PHE A 115 -6.07 -4.46 -0.04
CA PHE A 115 -5.43 -3.21 -0.43
C PHE A 115 -3.95 -3.16 -0.01
N SER A 116 -3.57 -3.75 1.12
CA SER A 116 -2.16 -3.88 1.54
C SER A 116 -1.34 -4.63 0.49
N VAL A 117 -1.87 -5.75 -0.05
CA VAL A 117 -1.21 -6.50 -1.13
C VAL A 117 -1.18 -5.68 -2.44
N VAL A 118 -2.30 -5.08 -2.82
CA VAL A 118 -2.38 -4.20 -4.01
C VAL A 118 -1.40 -3.05 -3.91
N ASN A 119 -1.31 -2.41 -2.75
CA ASN A 119 -0.37 -1.31 -2.51
C ASN A 119 1.08 -1.76 -2.68
N ALA A 120 1.50 -2.83 -2.01
CA ALA A 120 2.86 -3.34 -2.08
C ALA A 120 3.24 -3.81 -3.49
N VAL A 121 2.35 -4.57 -4.15
CA VAL A 121 2.65 -5.19 -5.45
C VAL A 121 2.45 -4.20 -6.60
N LEU A 122 1.31 -3.46 -6.64
CA LEU A 122 0.93 -2.66 -7.79
C LEU A 122 1.23 -1.15 -7.64
N LEU A 123 1.15 -0.56 -6.43
CA LEU A 123 1.20 0.89 -6.28
C LEU A 123 2.57 1.42 -5.85
N GLN A 124 3.29 0.71 -5.00
CA GLN A 124 4.60 1.16 -4.55
C GLN A 124 5.65 1.11 -5.67
N PRO A 125 6.51 2.12 -5.80
CA PRO A 125 7.62 2.10 -6.76
C PRO A 125 8.60 0.97 -6.42
N LEU A 126 9.37 0.51 -7.41
CA LEU A 126 10.46 -0.42 -7.16
C LEU A 126 11.53 0.23 -6.26
N PRO A 127 12.21 -0.54 -5.39
CA PRO A 127 13.21 -0.01 -4.47
C PRO A 127 14.55 0.30 -5.15
N PHE A 128 14.51 0.81 -6.39
CA PHE A 128 15.69 1.15 -7.17
C PHE A 128 15.74 2.64 -7.49
N PRO A 129 16.94 3.25 -7.58
CA PRO A 129 17.08 4.63 -8.02
C PRO A 129 16.59 4.80 -9.46
N ASP A 130 15.89 5.90 -9.72
CA ASP A 130 15.44 6.29 -11.06
C ASP A 130 14.73 5.15 -11.82
N THR A 131 13.65 4.66 -11.24
CA THR A 131 12.86 3.54 -11.79
C THR A 131 12.21 3.87 -13.13
N ARG A 132 12.07 5.16 -13.49
CA ARG A 132 11.46 5.57 -14.76
C ARG A 132 12.33 5.24 -15.98
N SER A 133 13.68 5.22 -15.81
CA SER A 133 14.60 4.83 -16.85
C SER A 133 14.83 3.31 -16.92
N LEU A 134 14.36 2.56 -15.90
CA LEU A 134 14.57 1.12 -15.80
C LEU A 134 13.47 0.37 -16.55
N VAL A 135 13.85 -0.39 -17.55
CA VAL A 135 12.94 -1.08 -18.46
C VAL A 135 13.23 -2.58 -18.54
N SER A 136 12.17 -3.36 -18.77
CA SER A 136 12.27 -4.69 -19.33
C SER A 136 12.34 -4.59 -20.83
N VAL A 137 13.34 -5.21 -21.39
CA VAL A 137 13.57 -5.19 -22.81
C VAL A 137 13.07 -6.50 -23.39
N TRP A 138 12.07 -6.41 -24.28
CA TRP A 138 11.50 -7.52 -24.99
C TRP A 138 10.83 -8.55 -24.08
N ASP A 139 9.54 -8.47 -23.92
CA ASP A 139 8.77 -9.38 -23.06
C ASP A 139 8.87 -10.83 -23.52
N GLY A 140 9.48 -11.68 -22.69
CA GLY A 140 9.63 -13.12 -22.95
C GLY A 140 10.98 -13.64 -22.47
N GLY A 141 11.22 -14.93 -22.74
CA GLY A 141 12.53 -15.54 -22.52
C GLY A 141 13.42 -15.31 -23.73
N HIS A 142 14.66 -14.94 -23.48
CA HIS A 142 15.66 -14.59 -24.51
C HIS A 142 16.82 -15.57 -24.49
N SER A 143 17.52 -15.65 -25.61
CA SER A 143 18.81 -16.29 -25.72
C SER A 143 19.95 -15.36 -25.28
N ILE A 144 21.12 -15.93 -24.96
CA ILE A 144 22.31 -15.15 -24.66
C ILE A 144 22.75 -14.31 -25.87
N ALA A 145 22.55 -14.82 -27.08
CA ALA A 145 22.89 -14.13 -28.30
C ALA A 145 22.04 -12.84 -28.48
N GLU A 146 20.73 -12.92 -28.24
CA GLU A 146 19.86 -11.74 -28.29
C GLU A 146 20.31 -10.68 -27.28
N PHE A 147 20.62 -11.09 -26.06
CA PHE A 147 21.16 -10.19 -25.04
C PHE A 147 22.43 -9.49 -25.51
N THR A 148 23.41 -10.24 -26.02
CA THR A 148 24.69 -9.65 -26.45
C THR A 148 24.52 -8.67 -27.62
N TYR A 149 23.65 -8.98 -28.59
CA TYR A 149 23.32 -8.06 -29.68
C TYR A 149 22.71 -6.75 -29.17
N ILE A 150 21.77 -6.83 -28.20
CA ILE A 150 21.15 -5.64 -27.61
C ILE A 150 22.19 -4.86 -26.79
N ARG A 151 22.97 -5.53 -25.94
CA ARG A 151 24.02 -4.90 -25.13
C ARG A 151 25.02 -4.14 -25.96
N ASP A 152 25.50 -4.75 -27.02
CA ASP A 152 26.62 -4.22 -27.81
C ASP A 152 26.20 -3.19 -28.88
N ARG A 153 24.93 -3.21 -29.32
CA ARG A 153 24.45 -2.40 -30.46
C ARG A 153 23.37 -1.35 -30.09
N SER A 154 22.88 -1.34 -28.85
CA SER A 154 21.85 -0.36 -28.46
C SER A 154 22.42 1.05 -28.39
N ARG A 155 21.68 1.98 -29.02
CA ARG A 155 21.98 3.41 -29.03
C ARG A 155 21.17 4.16 -27.98
N THR A 156 20.09 3.56 -27.51
CA THR A 156 19.10 4.16 -26.62
C THR A 156 19.22 3.71 -25.16
N LEU A 157 19.89 2.57 -24.92
CA LEU A 157 20.14 2.07 -23.59
C LEU A 157 21.53 2.47 -23.11
N GLN A 158 21.61 2.92 -21.85
CA GLN A 158 22.87 3.26 -21.17
C GLN A 158 23.62 2.01 -20.72
N SER A 159 22.85 1.05 -20.18
CA SER A 159 23.35 -0.23 -19.71
C SER A 159 22.28 -1.29 -19.90
N VAL A 160 22.71 -2.53 -20.14
CA VAL A 160 21.84 -3.68 -20.37
C VAL A 160 22.38 -4.84 -19.57
N ALA A 161 21.51 -5.60 -18.94
CA ALA A 161 21.88 -6.81 -18.23
C ALA A 161 20.86 -7.94 -18.52
N THR A 162 21.32 -9.16 -18.38
CA THR A 162 20.47 -10.33 -18.47
C THR A 162 20.49 -11.14 -17.16
N TYR A 163 19.39 -11.84 -16.89
CA TYR A 163 19.30 -12.73 -15.75
C TYR A 163 18.39 -13.91 -16.03
N PHE A 164 18.69 -15.02 -15.38
CA PHE A 164 17.83 -16.19 -15.32
C PHE A 164 17.26 -16.29 -13.89
N PRO A 165 15.95 -16.09 -13.68
CA PRO A 165 15.39 -15.69 -12.39
C PRO A 165 15.30 -16.82 -11.35
N ARG A 166 15.28 -18.08 -11.73
CA ARG A 166 15.11 -19.21 -10.81
C ARG A 166 16.00 -20.37 -11.20
N TYR A 167 17.08 -20.52 -10.46
CA TYR A 167 17.98 -21.64 -10.60
C TYR A 167 18.23 -22.25 -9.21
N GLY A 168 17.80 -23.49 -9.02
CA GLY A 168 18.01 -24.19 -7.76
C GLY A 168 19.46 -24.62 -7.63
N VAL A 169 20.13 -24.26 -6.55
CA VAL A 169 21.51 -24.66 -6.24
C VAL A 169 21.61 -25.34 -4.90
N SER A 170 22.58 -26.20 -4.76
CA SER A 170 22.95 -26.85 -3.49
C SER A 170 24.14 -26.11 -2.89
N LEU A 171 23.96 -25.53 -1.70
CA LEU A 171 25.04 -24.92 -0.92
C LEU A 171 25.58 -25.95 0.04
N SER A 172 26.87 -26.29 -0.06
CA SER A 172 27.59 -27.23 0.80
C SER A 172 28.86 -26.59 1.39
N GLY A 173 29.56 -27.32 2.25
CA GLY A 173 30.78 -26.81 2.90
C GLY A 173 30.54 -25.85 4.08
N VAL A 174 29.27 -25.59 4.47
CA VAL A 174 28.92 -24.78 5.64
C VAL A 174 27.72 -25.41 6.35
N GLY A 175 28.00 -26.32 7.31
CA GLY A 175 26.96 -27.14 7.95
C GLY A 175 26.29 -28.10 6.97
N ASP A 176 25.06 -28.56 7.27
CA ASP A 176 24.34 -29.48 6.40
C ASP A 176 24.03 -28.82 5.03
N PRO A 177 24.14 -29.61 3.94
CA PRO A 177 23.80 -29.12 2.60
C PRO A 177 22.35 -28.63 2.53
N ILE A 178 22.15 -27.47 1.94
CA ILE A 178 20.82 -26.89 1.76
C ILE A 178 20.56 -26.52 0.30
N ARG A 179 19.33 -26.69 -0.15
CA ARG A 179 18.90 -26.24 -1.47
C ARG A 179 18.40 -24.81 -1.38
N LEU A 180 18.94 -23.96 -2.23
CA LEU A 180 18.61 -22.52 -2.28
C LEU A 180 18.20 -22.14 -3.69
N THR A 181 17.40 -21.09 -3.77
CA THR A 181 17.12 -20.40 -5.04
C THR A 181 18.23 -19.41 -5.33
N SER A 182 18.82 -19.53 -6.51
CA SER A 182 19.78 -18.57 -7.04
C SER A 182 19.27 -17.89 -8.32
N ALA A 183 19.94 -16.82 -8.70
CA ALA A 183 19.82 -16.23 -10.02
C ALA A 183 21.16 -16.26 -10.73
N ARG A 184 21.17 -16.60 -12.02
CA ARG A 184 22.33 -16.40 -12.91
C ARG A 184 22.19 -15.05 -13.57
N VAL A 185 23.22 -14.22 -13.51
CA VAL A 185 23.16 -12.82 -13.96
C VAL A 185 24.41 -12.41 -14.74
N SER A 186 24.27 -11.51 -15.71
CA SER A 186 25.43 -10.88 -16.35
C SER A 186 26.17 -9.96 -15.38
N ALA A 187 27.40 -9.63 -15.67
CA ALA A 187 28.23 -8.81 -14.79
C ALA A 187 27.62 -7.44 -14.50
N GLU A 188 26.93 -6.84 -15.46
CA GLU A 188 26.30 -5.50 -15.36
C GLU A 188 24.97 -5.48 -14.59
N PHE A 189 24.49 -6.64 -14.08
CA PHE A 189 23.14 -6.76 -13.49
C PHE A 189 22.90 -5.79 -12.33
N PHE A 190 23.80 -5.69 -11.39
CA PHE A 190 23.66 -4.79 -10.25
C PHE A 190 23.89 -3.31 -10.63
N ASP A 191 24.72 -3.05 -11.64
CA ASP A 191 24.95 -1.70 -12.16
C ASP A 191 23.70 -1.14 -12.85
N VAL A 192 23.00 -1.96 -13.64
CA VAL A 192 21.71 -1.58 -14.25
C VAL A 192 20.68 -1.21 -13.18
N LEU A 193 20.66 -1.94 -12.06
CA LEU A 193 19.77 -1.66 -10.94
C LEU A 193 20.24 -0.50 -10.05
N ARG A 194 21.50 -0.05 -10.18
CA ARG A 194 22.15 0.97 -9.35
C ARG A 194 22.08 0.64 -7.86
N VAL A 195 22.30 -0.63 -7.54
CA VAL A 195 22.36 -1.12 -6.16
C VAL A 195 23.81 -1.15 -5.71
N ASN A 196 24.07 -0.76 -4.47
CA ASN A 196 25.40 -0.86 -3.87
C ASN A 196 25.47 -2.08 -2.94
N PRO A 197 26.58 -2.80 -2.88
CA PRO A 197 26.74 -3.91 -1.93
C PRO A 197 26.82 -3.40 -0.50
N LEU A 198 26.29 -4.18 0.45
CA LEU A 198 26.47 -3.92 1.88
C LEU A 198 27.95 -4.16 2.29
N ARG A 199 28.55 -5.19 1.72
CA ARG A 199 29.97 -5.56 1.92
C ARG A 199 30.57 -6.06 0.62
N GLY A 200 31.86 -5.84 0.46
CA GLY A 200 32.60 -6.25 -0.73
C GLY A 200 32.22 -5.48 -2.00
N ARG A 201 32.07 -6.19 -3.09
CA ARG A 201 31.76 -5.66 -4.42
C ARG A 201 30.74 -6.57 -5.12
N PHE A 202 30.15 -6.09 -6.19
CA PHE A 202 29.44 -6.91 -7.16
C PHE A 202 30.38 -7.47 -8.24
N PHE A 203 29.81 -8.03 -9.30
CA PHE A 203 30.59 -8.67 -10.34
C PHE A 203 31.34 -7.63 -11.20
N ASN A 204 32.58 -7.96 -11.55
CA ASN A 204 33.34 -7.21 -12.52
C ASN A 204 33.07 -7.73 -13.92
N ARG A 205 33.27 -6.88 -14.92
CA ARG A 205 33.25 -7.29 -16.32
C ARG A 205 34.25 -8.43 -16.57
N GLY A 206 33.77 -9.47 -17.25
CA GLY A 206 34.54 -10.65 -17.54
C GLY A 206 34.41 -11.78 -16.54
N GLU A 207 33.87 -11.55 -15.32
CA GLU A 207 33.55 -12.64 -14.39
C GLU A 207 32.35 -13.49 -14.89
N ASP A 208 31.62 -13.01 -15.89
CA ASP A 208 30.60 -13.74 -16.66
C ASP A 208 31.16 -14.41 -17.92
N SER A 209 32.47 -14.51 -18.07
CA SER A 209 33.10 -15.29 -19.13
C SER A 209 33.25 -16.77 -18.73
N PRO A 210 33.26 -17.69 -19.67
CA PRO A 210 33.47 -19.11 -19.39
C PRO A 210 34.73 -19.35 -18.57
N GLY A 211 34.59 -20.06 -17.43
CA GLY A 211 35.71 -20.35 -16.53
C GLY A 211 36.08 -19.27 -15.52
N ALA A 212 35.59 -18.03 -15.71
CA ALA A 212 35.79 -16.92 -14.76
C ALA A 212 34.66 -16.82 -13.70
N ASP A 213 33.64 -17.64 -13.77
CA ASP A 213 32.43 -17.64 -12.94
C ASP A 213 32.61 -18.24 -11.52
N ARG A 214 33.84 -18.16 -10.99
CA ARG A 214 34.20 -18.71 -9.66
C ARG A 214 33.90 -17.77 -8.50
N VAL A 215 32.99 -16.83 -8.70
CA VAL A 215 32.56 -15.85 -7.70
C VAL A 215 31.07 -15.98 -7.40
N ALA A 216 30.66 -15.49 -6.25
CA ALA A 216 29.24 -15.44 -5.85
C ALA A 216 28.95 -14.19 -5.03
N VAL A 217 27.74 -13.66 -5.18
CA VAL A 217 27.15 -12.65 -4.30
C VAL A 217 26.04 -13.34 -3.50
N ILE A 218 26.01 -13.09 -2.20
CA ILE A 218 25.01 -13.68 -1.30
C ILE A 218 24.05 -12.62 -0.76
N SER A 219 22.83 -13.03 -0.43
CA SER A 219 21.86 -12.13 0.20
C SER A 219 22.25 -11.78 1.63
N HIS A 220 21.85 -10.61 2.11
CA HIS A 220 21.98 -10.23 3.51
C HIS A 220 21.37 -11.27 4.44
N ALA A 221 20.21 -11.84 4.08
CA ALA A 221 19.55 -12.87 4.87
C ALA A 221 20.41 -14.13 4.97
N LEU A 222 20.96 -14.64 3.86
CA LEU A 222 21.84 -15.82 3.87
C LEU A 222 23.12 -15.56 4.67
N TRP A 223 23.72 -14.36 4.54
CA TRP A 223 24.88 -13.97 5.33
C TRP A 223 24.59 -13.96 6.85
N ARG A 224 23.44 -13.45 7.26
CA ARG A 224 23.02 -13.45 8.66
C ARG A 224 22.70 -14.85 9.18
N ASP A 225 21.84 -15.57 8.44
CA ASP A 225 21.20 -16.79 8.95
C ASP A 225 22.14 -18.01 8.88
N ARG A 226 23.05 -18.06 7.90
CA ARG A 226 23.93 -19.20 7.69
C ARG A 226 25.39 -18.92 8.02
N PHE A 227 25.83 -17.68 7.87
CA PHE A 227 27.21 -17.28 8.14
C PHE A 227 27.36 -16.43 9.42
N GLY A 228 26.30 -16.29 10.24
CA GLY A 228 26.33 -15.60 11.51
C GLY A 228 26.75 -14.12 11.43
N SER A 229 26.55 -13.48 10.27
CA SER A 229 27.03 -12.11 9.98
C SER A 229 28.55 -11.97 10.09
N ASP A 230 29.32 -13.02 9.75
CA ASP A 230 30.78 -13.01 9.78
C ASP A 230 31.34 -11.81 8.98
N PRO A 231 32.09 -10.89 9.60
CA PRO A 231 32.68 -9.75 8.92
C PRO A 231 33.71 -10.12 7.86
N ASN A 232 34.31 -11.33 7.97
CA ASN A 232 35.34 -11.83 7.06
C ASN A 232 34.76 -12.70 5.93
N ILE A 233 33.48 -12.60 5.64
CA ILE A 233 32.80 -13.40 4.61
C ILE A 233 33.36 -13.15 3.19
N ILE A 234 33.89 -11.97 2.93
CA ILE A 234 34.44 -11.61 1.60
C ILE A 234 35.74 -12.38 1.35
N GLY A 235 35.82 -13.03 0.19
CA GLY A 235 36.93 -13.93 -0.18
C GLY A 235 36.77 -15.35 0.32
N ARG A 236 35.82 -15.63 1.20
CA ARG A 236 35.58 -16.98 1.72
C ARG A 236 35.07 -17.88 0.60
N PRO A 237 35.68 -19.09 0.43
CA PRO A 237 35.19 -20.08 -0.50
C PRO A 237 33.92 -20.73 0.06
N ILE A 238 32.92 -20.88 -0.82
CA ILE A 238 31.68 -21.64 -0.58
C ILE A 238 31.48 -22.60 -1.73
N GLU A 239 30.90 -23.75 -1.45
CA GLU A 239 30.67 -24.78 -2.46
C GLU A 239 29.21 -24.68 -2.96
N ILE A 240 29.03 -24.42 -4.26
CA ILE A 240 27.74 -24.33 -4.92
C ILE A 240 27.70 -25.37 -6.04
N ASP A 241 26.81 -26.36 -5.95
CA ASP A 241 26.67 -27.49 -6.88
C ASP A 241 28.01 -28.21 -7.12
N GLY A 242 28.80 -28.45 -6.06
CA GLY A 242 30.12 -29.10 -6.13
C GLY A 242 31.23 -28.21 -6.67
N LEU A 243 30.97 -26.93 -7.00
CA LEU A 243 31.98 -26.01 -7.48
C LEU A 243 32.33 -24.98 -6.40
N SER A 244 33.61 -24.82 -6.11
CA SER A 244 34.09 -23.77 -5.19
C SER A 244 33.99 -22.39 -5.83
N ARG A 245 33.32 -21.46 -5.14
CA ARG A 245 33.18 -20.05 -5.51
C ARG A 245 33.54 -19.16 -4.33
N HIS A 246 34.19 -18.05 -4.61
CA HIS A 246 34.49 -17.04 -3.59
C HIS A 246 33.36 -16.04 -3.41
N VAL A 247 32.95 -15.78 -2.19
CA VAL A 247 31.98 -14.71 -1.89
C VAL A 247 32.66 -13.37 -2.14
N VAL A 248 32.19 -12.61 -3.11
CA VAL A 248 32.74 -11.29 -3.44
C VAL A 248 31.90 -10.14 -2.92
N GLY A 249 30.63 -10.39 -2.59
CA GLY A 249 29.75 -9.35 -2.10
C GLY A 249 28.55 -9.89 -1.33
N VAL A 250 27.96 -8.99 -0.53
CA VAL A 250 26.71 -9.19 0.20
C VAL A 250 25.75 -8.10 -0.23
N THR A 251 24.51 -8.48 -0.63
CA THR A 251 23.50 -7.50 -1.00
C THR A 251 22.99 -6.70 0.20
N PRO A 252 22.45 -5.49 0.00
CA PRO A 252 21.83 -4.75 1.08
C PRO A 252 20.59 -5.47 1.64
N PRO A 253 20.20 -5.19 2.89
CA PRO A 253 18.97 -5.71 3.47
C PRO A 253 17.75 -5.38 2.57
N GLY A 254 16.85 -6.36 2.38
CA GLY A 254 15.65 -6.19 1.59
C GLY A 254 15.84 -6.27 0.06
N PHE A 255 17.04 -6.52 -0.44
CA PHE A 255 17.24 -6.79 -1.86
C PHE A 255 16.73 -8.20 -2.22
N THR A 256 15.65 -8.26 -3.01
CA THR A 256 14.95 -9.52 -3.33
C THR A 256 14.75 -9.72 -4.85
N PHE A 257 15.45 -8.97 -5.69
CA PHE A 257 15.35 -9.12 -7.14
C PHE A 257 16.29 -10.21 -7.67
N PRO A 258 15.84 -11.08 -8.58
CA PRO A 258 14.58 -11.05 -9.35
C PRO A 258 13.34 -11.60 -8.62
N ASN A 259 13.49 -12.30 -7.50
CA ASN A 259 12.38 -12.81 -6.69
C ASN A 259 12.78 -12.92 -5.20
N ALA A 260 11.79 -12.98 -4.32
CA ALA A 260 11.97 -13.01 -2.86
C ALA A 260 12.77 -14.19 -2.33
N GLU A 261 12.79 -15.32 -3.06
CA GLU A 261 13.47 -16.54 -2.67
C GLU A 261 14.95 -16.53 -3.05
N THR A 262 15.39 -15.58 -3.89
CA THR A 262 16.80 -15.55 -4.34
C THR A 262 17.73 -15.23 -3.19
N ARG A 263 18.65 -16.17 -2.91
CA ARG A 263 19.63 -16.07 -1.83
C ARG A 263 21.06 -15.92 -2.34
N ILE A 264 21.32 -16.35 -3.58
CA ILE A 264 22.64 -16.35 -4.20
C ILE A 264 22.51 -15.83 -5.63
N TRP A 265 23.42 -14.98 -6.04
CA TRP A 265 23.64 -14.59 -7.43
C TRP A 265 24.99 -15.14 -7.87
N ILE A 266 25.02 -15.77 -9.04
CA ILE A 266 26.22 -16.29 -9.69
C ILE A 266 26.32 -15.73 -11.09
N PRO A 267 27.53 -15.49 -11.60
CA PRO A 267 27.69 -15.01 -12.96
C PRO A 267 27.12 -16.02 -13.97
N LEU A 268 26.50 -15.47 -15.01
CA LEU A 268 26.03 -16.25 -16.14
C LEU A 268 27.18 -16.37 -17.16
N PRO A 269 27.71 -17.56 -17.43
CA PRO A 269 28.76 -17.69 -18.44
C PRO A 269 28.22 -17.31 -19.83
N ILE A 270 28.74 -16.21 -20.38
CA ILE A 270 28.39 -15.73 -21.72
C ILE A 270 29.39 -16.29 -22.70
N ASP A 271 29.04 -17.40 -23.33
CA ASP A 271 29.85 -18.05 -24.34
C ASP A 271 29.17 -17.95 -25.73
N LEU A 272 29.78 -17.17 -26.58
CA LEU A 272 29.42 -17.07 -27.99
C LEU A 272 30.46 -17.73 -28.89
N THR A 273 31.50 -18.37 -28.34
CA THR A 273 32.51 -19.08 -29.14
C THR A 273 31.84 -20.30 -29.79
N GLY A 274 31.79 -20.32 -31.10
CA GLY A 274 31.07 -21.30 -31.89
C GLY A 274 29.60 -20.95 -32.20
N ALA A 275 29.10 -19.80 -31.78
CA ALA A 275 27.71 -19.39 -31.95
C ALA A 275 27.34 -18.89 -33.35
N ARG A 276 28.24 -18.90 -34.33
CA ARG A 276 27.93 -18.56 -35.72
C ARG A 276 27.43 -19.79 -36.47
N CYS A 277 26.14 -19.98 -36.48
CA CYS A 277 25.52 -20.96 -37.36
C CYS A 277 25.51 -20.44 -38.80
N THR A 278 26.23 -21.11 -39.68
CA THR A 278 26.11 -20.89 -41.10
C THR A 278 25.16 -21.92 -41.73
N GLN A 279 24.61 -21.63 -42.92
CA GLN A 279 23.75 -22.58 -43.64
C GLN A 279 24.45 -23.95 -43.93
N ALA A 280 25.76 -24.00 -43.82
CA ALA A 280 26.55 -25.20 -44.05
C ALA A 280 26.69 -26.14 -42.84
N SER A 281 26.15 -25.77 -41.66
CA SER A 281 26.35 -26.53 -40.41
C SER A 281 25.04 -26.82 -39.67
N PRO A 282 23.99 -27.40 -40.30
CA PRO A 282 22.66 -27.51 -39.68
C PRO A 282 22.56 -28.43 -38.44
N PRO A 283 23.18 -29.62 -38.36
CA PRO A 283 22.98 -30.53 -37.24
C PRO A 283 23.77 -30.13 -35.98
N GLU A 284 24.89 -29.45 -36.15
CA GLU A 284 25.81 -29.12 -35.05
C GLU A 284 25.38 -27.85 -34.31
N CYS A 285 24.54 -27.03 -34.93
CA CYS A 285 23.97 -25.83 -34.32
C CYS A 285 22.91 -26.13 -33.26
N VAL A 286 22.40 -27.33 -33.14
CA VAL A 286 21.31 -27.73 -32.23
C VAL A 286 21.85 -28.33 -30.93
N GLY A 287 23.14 -28.64 -30.84
CA GLY A 287 23.79 -29.24 -29.67
C GLY A 287 24.98 -28.45 -29.14
N GLY A 288 25.33 -28.61 -27.88
CA GLY A 288 26.49 -27.99 -27.27
C GLY A 288 26.35 -26.50 -26.96
N ALA A 289 27.46 -25.75 -26.98
CA ALA A 289 27.53 -24.32 -26.62
C ALA A 289 26.63 -23.44 -27.53
N VAL A 290 26.48 -23.82 -28.80
CA VAL A 290 25.60 -23.12 -29.76
C VAL A 290 24.13 -23.28 -29.41
N GLY A 291 23.69 -24.49 -29.09
CA GLY A 291 22.33 -24.71 -28.63
C GLY A 291 21.98 -23.96 -27.36
N TYR A 292 22.96 -23.82 -26.46
CA TYR A 292 22.78 -23.02 -25.26
C TYR A 292 22.71 -21.52 -25.55
N ALA A 293 23.59 -20.98 -26.39
CA ALA A 293 23.62 -19.56 -26.73
C ALA A 293 22.39 -19.07 -27.50
N TRP A 294 21.81 -19.91 -28.37
CA TRP A 294 20.71 -19.55 -29.27
C TRP A 294 19.38 -20.21 -28.93
N GLY A 295 19.40 -21.40 -28.37
CA GLY A 295 18.21 -22.22 -28.15
C GLY A 295 17.69 -22.24 -26.71
N ALA A 296 18.47 -21.82 -25.73
CA ALA A 296 18.05 -21.75 -24.33
C ALA A 296 17.29 -20.44 -24.06
N TYR A 297 15.99 -20.47 -24.28
CA TYR A 297 15.09 -19.38 -23.94
C TYR A 297 14.75 -19.43 -22.45
N GLY A 298 14.82 -18.30 -21.77
CA GLY A 298 14.48 -18.17 -20.35
C GLY A 298 15.21 -17.03 -19.66
N HIS A 299 16.13 -16.40 -20.37
CA HIS A 299 16.84 -15.20 -19.90
C HIS A 299 15.93 -13.98 -20.04
N MET A 300 15.87 -13.19 -18.99
CA MET A 300 15.18 -11.89 -19.00
C MET A 300 16.19 -10.79 -19.22
N ILE A 301 15.84 -9.79 -20.03
CA ILE A 301 16.72 -8.66 -20.30
C ILE A 301 16.14 -7.41 -19.62
N ILE A 302 16.97 -6.74 -18.86
CA ILE A 302 16.70 -5.42 -18.29
C ILE A 302 17.68 -4.39 -18.81
N GLY A 303 17.22 -3.16 -18.92
CA GLY A 303 18.07 -2.08 -19.37
C GLY A 303 17.72 -0.77 -18.70
N ARG A 304 18.66 0.15 -18.78
CA ARG A 304 18.46 1.53 -18.35
C ARG A 304 18.53 2.44 -19.58
N MET A 305 17.45 3.17 -19.82
CA MET A 305 17.39 4.13 -20.92
C MET A 305 18.33 5.32 -20.64
N LYS A 306 18.92 5.85 -21.71
CA LYS A 306 19.66 7.13 -21.67
C LYS A 306 18.69 8.26 -21.35
N GLU A 307 19.21 9.35 -20.80
CA GLU A 307 18.43 10.54 -20.49
C GLU A 307 17.78 11.12 -21.76
N GLY A 308 16.52 11.53 -21.65
CA GLY A 308 15.74 12.08 -22.77
C GLY A 308 15.19 11.06 -23.78
N ILE A 309 15.49 9.76 -23.64
CA ILE A 309 14.98 8.72 -24.53
C ILE A 309 13.60 8.26 -24.08
N THR A 310 12.65 8.19 -25.01
CA THR A 310 11.32 7.61 -24.77
C THR A 310 11.33 6.10 -24.94
N ARG A 311 10.32 5.43 -24.37
CA ARG A 311 10.16 3.98 -24.53
C ARG A 311 9.91 3.55 -25.98
N GLU A 312 9.24 4.39 -26.75
CA GLU A 312 8.98 4.18 -28.18
C GLU A 312 10.27 4.22 -28.97
N GLN A 313 11.17 5.16 -28.65
CA GLN A 313 12.51 5.24 -29.27
C GLN A 313 13.37 4.02 -28.88
N ALA A 314 13.34 3.63 -27.61
CA ALA A 314 14.05 2.42 -27.15
C ALA A 314 13.50 1.16 -27.83
N ARG A 315 12.18 1.04 -27.98
CA ARG A 315 11.54 -0.07 -28.70
C ARG A 315 11.96 -0.10 -30.17
N ALA A 316 11.98 1.06 -30.85
CA ALA A 316 12.39 1.15 -32.26
C ALA A 316 13.85 0.73 -32.44
N ASP A 317 14.75 1.09 -31.49
CA ASP A 317 16.16 0.68 -31.51
C ASP A 317 16.31 -0.84 -31.30
N VAL A 318 15.60 -1.41 -30.32
CA VAL A 318 15.60 -2.87 -30.06
C VAL A 318 15.04 -3.63 -31.27
N TYR A 319 14.00 -3.10 -31.90
CA TYR A 319 13.41 -3.68 -33.12
C TYR A 319 14.44 -3.70 -34.26
N ARG A 320 15.16 -2.62 -34.51
CA ARG A 320 16.25 -2.54 -35.49
C ARG A 320 17.32 -3.59 -35.19
N ILE A 321 17.71 -3.75 -33.93
CA ILE A 321 18.72 -4.75 -33.52
C ILE A 321 18.21 -6.17 -33.75
N ALA A 322 16.94 -6.44 -33.48
CA ALA A 322 16.31 -7.73 -33.75
C ALA A 322 16.30 -8.06 -35.25
N GLU A 323 16.04 -7.08 -36.13
CA GLU A 323 16.14 -7.24 -37.56
C GLU A 323 17.58 -7.49 -38.03
N GLU A 324 18.57 -6.79 -37.46
CA GLU A 324 19.99 -7.02 -37.73
C GLU A 324 20.43 -8.42 -37.34
N LEU A 325 20.08 -8.83 -36.13
CA LEU A 325 20.32 -10.19 -35.62
C LEU A 325 19.83 -11.27 -36.59
N GLN A 326 18.64 -11.11 -37.10
CA GLN A 326 18.06 -12.08 -38.04
C GLN A 326 18.70 -12.03 -39.42
N ARG A 327 19.10 -10.87 -39.91
CA ARG A 327 19.80 -10.74 -41.18
C ARG A 327 21.17 -11.41 -41.13
N GLU A 328 21.88 -11.24 -40.01
CA GLU A 328 23.21 -11.81 -39.82
C GLU A 328 23.17 -13.32 -39.51
N ASN A 329 22.04 -13.85 -39.02
CA ASN A 329 21.88 -15.24 -38.63
C ASN A 329 20.61 -15.85 -39.27
N PRO A 330 20.58 -16.03 -40.59
CA PRO A 330 19.37 -16.45 -41.29
C PRO A 330 18.95 -17.88 -41.05
N VAL A 331 19.83 -18.72 -40.51
CA VAL A 331 19.52 -20.13 -40.18
C VAL A 331 18.71 -20.25 -38.90
N TRP A 332 18.87 -19.26 -38.02
CA TRP A 332 18.17 -19.21 -36.76
C TRP A 332 16.93 -18.29 -36.87
N ARG A 333 15.88 -18.79 -37.53
CA ARG A 333 14.66 -18.03 -37.73
C ARG A 333 13.45 -18.68 -37.06
N PRO A 334 12.99 -18.18 -35.91
CA PRO A 334 11.57 -18.27 -35.63
C PRO A 334 10.79 -17.46 -36.67
N ALA A 335 9.52 -17.78 -36.90
CA ALA A 335 8.69 -17.05 -37.86
C ALA A 335 8.80 -15.53 -37.66
N LEU A 336 9.48 -14.85 -38.57
CA LEU A 336 9.93 -13.45 -38.46
C LEU A 336 8.86 -12.47 -38.01
N PRO A 337 7.62 -12.50 -38.53
CA PRO A 337 6.59 -11.54 -38.13
C PRO A 337 6.18 -11.69 -36.65
N GLN A 338 6.09 -12.92 -36.13
CA GLN A 338 5.72 -13.18 -34.75
C GLN A 338 6.85 -12.80 -33.77
N TYR A 339 8.08 -13.03 -34.17
CA TYR A 339 9.25 -12.67 -33.37
C TYR A 339 9.38 -11.16 -33.20
N LEU A 340 9.28 -10.40 -34.31
CA LEU A 340 9.34 -8.94 -34.28
C LEU A 340 8.10 -8.30 -33.62
N ALA A 341 6.93 -8.92 -33.74
CA ALA A 341 5.72 -8.43 -33.09
C ALA A 341 5.83 -8.46 -31.56
N ASN A 342 6.68 -9.33 -31.01
CA ASN A 342 6.91 -9.45 -29.57
C ASN A 342 7.96 -8.46 -29.04
N VAL A 343 8.62 -7.66 -29.89
CA VAL A 343 9.56 -6.63 -29.43
C VAL A 343 8.82 -5.52 -28.70
N LYS A 344 8.97 -5.52 -27.40
CA LYS A 344 8.37 -4.53 -26.48
C LYS A 344 9.46 -3.98 -25.57
N VAL A 345 9.29 -2.74 -25.18
CA VAL A 345 10.07 -2.12 -24.09
C VAL A 345 9.05 -1.56 -23.10
N SER A 346 9.00 -2.15 -21.94
CA SER A 346 8.03 -1.83 -20.90
C SER A 346 8.73 -1.43 -19.59
N ASP A 347 8.05 -0.67 -18.74
CA ASP A 347 8.58 -0.43 -17.39
C ASP A 347 8.84 -1.78 -16.70
N LEU A 348 10.00 -1.92 -16.07
CA LEU A 348 10.33 -3.15 -15.33
C LEU A 348 9.24 -3.48 -14.30
N ARG A 349 8.68 -2.46 -13.61
CA ARG A 349 7.56 -2.65 -12.67
C ARG A 349 6.34 -3.27 -13.36
N THR A 350 5.91 -2.70 -14.49
CA THR A 350 4.76 -3.22 -15.24
C THR A 350 4.97 -4.67 -15.64
N ARG A 351 6.19 -5.01 -16.09
CA ARG A 351 6.53 -6.39 -16.45
C ARG A 351 6.47 -7.35 -15.26
N LEU A 352 7.00 -6.94 -14.10
CA LEU A 352 7.02 -7.80 -12.91
C LEU A 352 5.63 -8.10 -12.35
N VAL A 353 4.67 -7.17 -12.50
CA VAL A 353 3.35 -7.29 -11.90
C VAL A 353 2.25 -7.69 -12.88
N GLN A 354 2.50 -7.72 -14.20
CA GLN A 354 1.47 -7.92 -15.22
C GLN A 354 0.64 -9.20 -15.01
N ASP A 355 1.29 -10.29 -14.60
CA ASP A 355 0.63 -11.58 -14.41
C ASP A 355 -0.30 -11.58 -13.18
N SER A 356 0.05 -10.80 -12.16
CA SER A 356 -0.73 -10.68 -10.92
C SER A 356 -1.73 -9.52 -10.94
N GLN A 357 -1.54 -8.53 -11.81
CA GLN A 357 -2.30 -7.28 -11.81
C GLN A 357 -3.81 -7.52 -11.99
N ARG A 358 -4.19 -8.34 -12.96
CA ARG A 358 -5.60 -8.61 -13.25
C ARG A 358 -6.28 -9.30 -12.08
N LEU A 359 -5.62 -10.29 -11.49
CA LEU A 359 -6.13 -11.02 -10.32
C LEU A 359 -6.33 -10.08 -9.12
N LEU A 360 -5.36 -9.24 -8.83
CA LEU A 360 -5.43 -8.32 -7.69
C LEU A 360 -6.53 -7.27 -7.84
N TRP A 361 -6.78 -6.73 -9.05
CA TRP A 361 -7.90 -5.82 -9.28
C TRP A 361 -9.25 -6.53 -9.14
N VAL A 362 -9.37 -7.76 -9.62
CA VAL A 362 -10.60 -8.57 -9.45
C VAL A 362 -10.85 -8.85 -7.97
N LEU A 363 -9.81 -9.23 -7.23
CA LEU A 363 -9.93 -9.46 -5.77
C LEU A 363 -10.34 -8.18 -5.03
N LEU A 364 -9.74 -7.03 -5.36
CA LEU A 364 -10.11 -5.75 -4.74
C LEU A 364 -11.57 -5.39 -5.05
N GLY A 365 -12.01 -5.62 -6.28
CA GLY A 365 -13.41 -5.44 -6.67
C GLY A 365 -14.37 -6.36 -5.90
N ALA A 366 -14.01 -7.63 -5.77
CA ALA A 366 -14.82 -8.62 -5.05
C ALA A 366 -14.98 -8.25 -3.55
N VAL A 367 -13.89 -7.91 -2.86
CA VAL A 367 -13.99 -7.48 -1.46
C VAL A 367 -14.69 -6.12 -1.31
N GLY A 368 -14.59 -5.25 -2.32
CA GLY A 368 -15.37 -4.00 -2.39
C GLY A 368 -16.88 -4.26 -2.45
N LEU A 369 -17.31 -5.26 -3.21
CA LEU A 369 -18.72 -5.70 -3.25
C LEU A 369 -19.16 -6.29 -1.91
N VAL A 370 -18.30 -7.06 -1.24
CA VAL A 370 -18.58 -7.57 0.12
C VAL A 370 -18.75 -6.41 1.10
N LEU A 371 -17.94 -5.36 1.02
CA LEU A 371 -18.11 -4.16 1.85
C LEU A 371 -19.42 -3.44 1.53
N ALA A 372 -19.78 -3.29 0.25
CA ALA A 372 -21.06 -2.69 -0.15
C ALA A 372 -22.25 -3.48 0.40
N MET A 373 -22.17 -4.80 0.36
CA MET A 373 -23.19 -5.70 0.97
C MET A 373 -23.25 -5.54 2.48
N ALA A 374 -22.10 -5.43 3.15
CA ALA A 374 -22.03 -5.16 4.59
C ALA A 374 -22.67 -3.79 4.94
N CYS A 375 -22.41 -2.75 4.15
CA CYS A 375 -23.04 -1.44 4.30
C CYS A 375 -24.56 -1.52 4.14
N ALA A 376 -25.05 -2.21 3.11
CA ALA A 376 -26.49 -2.40 2.89
C ALA A 376 -27.16 -3.15 4.05
N ASN A 377 -26.53 -4.20 4.55
CA ASN A 377 -27.04 -4.95 5.69
C ASN A 377 -27.11 -4.08 6.97
N VAL A 378 -26.08 -3.30 7.25
CA VAL A 378 -26.08 -2.39 8.40
C VAL A 378 -27.10 -1.28 8.20
N ALA A 379 -27.24 -0.72 6.99
CA ALA A 379 -28.27 0.28 6.68
C ALA A 379 -29.69 -0.28 6.93
N ASN A 380 -29.98 -1.50 6.47
CA ASN A 380 -31.27 -2.16 6.72
C ASN A 380 -31.53 -2.36 8.23
N LEU A 381 -30.52 -2.80 8.98
CA LEU A 381 -30.64 -2.93 10.44
C LEU A 381 -30.91 -1.59 11.12
N LEU A 382 -30.31 -0.50 10.62
CA LEU A 382 -30.53 0.85 11.14
C LEU A 382 -31.93 1.39 10.80
N VAL A 383 -32.46 1.11 9.61
CA VAL A 383 -33.84 1.47 9.21
C VAL A 383 -34.86 0.77 10.10
N VAL A 384 -34.73 -0.55 10.30
CA VAL A 384 -35.62 -1.32 11.20
C VAL A 384 -35.59 -0.76 12.64
N ARG A 385 -34.40 -0.41 13.12
CA ARG A 385 -34.24 0.20 14.44
C ARG A 385 -34.82 1.61 14.52
N GLY A 386 -34.66 2.41 13.45
CA GLY A 386 -35.28 3.74 13.32
C GLY A 386 -36.79 3.69 13.39
N ALA A 387 -37.42 2.75 12.67
CA ALA A 387 -38.85 2.54 12.69
C ALA A 387 -39.38 2.19 14.11
N ALA A 388 -38.65 1.37 14.87
CA ALA A 388 -38.99 1.05 16.27
C ALA A 388 -38.89 2.28 17.21
N ARG A 389 -38.15 3.32 16.84
CA ARG A 389 -37.93 4.56 17.62
C ARG A 389 -38.80 5.74 17.18
N THR A 390 -39.67 5.57 16.19
CA THR A 390 -40.47 6.67 15.62
C THR A 390 -41.28 7.39 16.70
N ARG A 391 -41.84 6.65 17.66
CA ARG A 391 -42.58 7.25 18.77
C ARG A 391 -41.72 8.13 19.69
N GLU A 392 -40.48 7.72 19.98
CA GLU A 392 -39.52 8.52 20.77
C GLU A 392 -39.11 9.78 20.03
N MET A 393 -38.88 9.68 18.72
CA MET A 393 -38.54 10.80 17.85
C MET A 393 -39.67 11.83 17.75
N SER A 394 -40.94 11.33 17.63
CA SER A 394 -42.12 12.21 17.59
C SER A 394 -42.30 12.95 18.91
N ILE A 395 -42.07 12.32 20.06
CA ILE A 395 -42.14 12.99 21.39
C ILE A 395 -41.03 14.06 21.47
N ARG A 396 -39.82 13.80 21.04
CA ARG A 396 -38.71 14.77 21.06
C ARG A 396 -38.99 15.96 20.13
N ALA A 397 -39.56 15.72 18.96
CA ALA A 397 -39.97 16.76 18.04
C ALA A 397 -41.05 17.66 18.63
N ALA A 398 -42.03 17.05 19.34
CA ALA A 398 -43.09 17.78 20.04
C ALA A 398 -42.58 18.64 21.21
N ILE A 399 -41.46 18.25 21.85
CA ILE A 399 -40.81 19.02 22.92
C ILE A 399 -39.88 20.11 22.34
N GLY A 400 -39.79 20.26 21.00
CA GLY A 400 -39.03 21.34 20.34
C GLY A 400 -37.63 20.97 19.84
N ALA A 401 -37.28 19.70 19.71
CA ALA A 401 -36.03 19.30 19.08
C ALA A 401 -36.06 19.56 17.56
N GLY A 402 -35.21 20.47 17.08
CA GLY A 402 -35.15 20.83 15.67
C GLY A 402 -34.66 19.66 14.80
N PRO A 403 -35.08 19.56 13.51
CA PRO A 403 -34.75 18.45 12.62
C PRO A 403 -33.22 18.30 12.37
N ARG A 404 -32.48 19.43 12.33
CA ARG A 404 -31.02 19.42 12.20
C ARG A 404 -30.30 18.72 13.38
N ARG A 405 -30.84 18.81 14.59
CA ARG A 405 -30.25 18.16 15.78
C ARG A 405 -30.49 16.66 15.73
N LEU A 406 -31.68 16.23 15.29
CA LEU A 406 -32.03 14.83 15.14
C LEU A 406 -31.19 14.15 14.04
N SER A 407 -31.06 14.77 12.87
CA SER A 407 -30.23 14.22 11.79
C SER A 407 -28.74 14.17 12.16
N ARG A 408 -28.19 15.20 12.85
CA ARG A 408 -26.82 15.18 13.35
C ARG A 408 -26.59 14.02 14.35
N GLN A 409 -27.54 13.79 15.20
CA GLN A 409 -27.45 12.71 16.20
C GLN A 409 -27.44 11.32 15.53
N LEU A 410 -28.31 11.10 14.53
CA LEU A 410 -28.30 9.85 13.74
C LEU A 410 -26.97 9.68 13.00
N PHE A 411 -26.49 10.73 12.34
CA PHE A 411 -25.21 10.67 11.64
C PHE A 411 -24.03 10.33 12.56
N LEU A 412 -24.02 10.88 13.78
CA LEU A 412 -22.98 10.54 14.77
C LEU A 412 -23.08 9.10 15.29
N GLU A 413 -24.29 8.54 15.40
CA GLU A 413 -24.48 7.11 15.75
C GLU A 413 -23.87 6.21 14.64
N HIS A 414 -24.12 6.54 13.36
CA HIS A 414 -23.53 5.83 12.22
C HIS A 414 -22.00 5.99 12.15
N LEU A 415 -21.50 7.19 12.38
CA LEU A 415 -20.07 7.45 12.41
C LEU A 415 -19.35 6.69 13.52
N LEU A 416 -19.96 6.58 14.70
CA LEU A 416 -19.43 5.77 15.81
C LEU A 416 -19.40 4.29 15.46
N LEU A 417 -20.46 3.74 14.88
CA LEU A 417 -20.51 2.35 14.43
C LEU A 417 -19.44 2.07 13.39
N ALA A 418 -19.32 2.96 12.39
CA ALA A 418 -18.29 2.84 11.34
C ALA A 418 -16.87 2.97 11.92
N ALA A 419 -16.64 3.89 12.86
CA ALA A 419 -15.35 4.07 13.51
C ALA A 419 -14.95 2.83 14.33
N LEU A 420 -15.87 2.24 15.07
CA LEU A 420 -15.65 0.98 15.79
C LEU A 420 -15.41 -0.18 14.82
N GLY A 421 -16.20 -0.25 13.74
CA GLY A 421 -16.02 -1.22 12.67
C GLY A 421 -14.68 -1.06 11.97
N GLY A 422 -14.27 0.17 11.67
CA GLY A 422 -12.97 0.49 11.06
C GLY A 422 -11.78 0.13 11.97
N ALA A 423 -11.86 0.45 13.26
CA ALA A 423 -10.83 0.09 14.23
C ALA A 423 -10.71 -1.44 14.38
N ALA A 424 -11.84 -2.14 14.52
CA ALA A 424 -11.86 -3.60 14.57
C ALA A 424 -11.41 -4.21 13.23
N GLY A 425 -11.79 -3.63 12.09
CA GLY A 425 -11.34 -4.03 10.76
C GLY A 425 -9.83 -3.88 10.57
N LEU A 426 -9.24 -2.81 11.09
CA LEU A 426 -7.78 -2.64 11.08
C LEU A 426 -7.09 -3.74 11.90
N LEU A 427 -7.63 -4.10 13.06
CA LEU A 427 -7.12 -5.23 13.86
C LEU A 427 -7.23 -6.56 13.10
N ILE A 428 -8.35 -6.80 12.41
CA ILE A 428 -8.51 -7.97 11.52
C ILE A 428 -7.47 -7.94 10.41
N ALA A 429 -7.19 -6.78 9.79
CA ALA A 429 -6.18 -6.65 8.76
C ALA A 429 -4.76 -6.93 9.29
N ILE A 430 -4.42 -6.47 10.51
CA ILE A 430 -3.12 -6.74 11.16
C ILE A 430 -2.86 -8.26 11.27
N ILE A 431 -3.89 -9.01 11.65
CA ILE A 431 -3.80 -10.47 11.80
C ILE A 431 -3.95 -11.17 10.44
N GLY A 432 -4.82 -10.64 9.58
CA GLY A 432 -5.18 -11.25 8.30
C GLY A 432 -4.10 -11.12 7.22
N VAL A 433 -3.33 -10.02 7.21
CA VAL A 433 -2.29 -9.81 6.18
C VAL A 433 -1.22 -10.90 6.19
N PRO A 434 -0.60 -11.28 7.32
CA PRO A 434 0.35 -12.40 7.35
C PRO A 434 -0.25 -13.73 6.89
N VAL A 435 -1.50 -14.01 7.28
CA VAL A 435 -2.21 -15.21 6.84
C VAL A 435 -2.46 -15.18 5.33
N LEU A 436 -2.91 -14.04 4.80
CA LEU A 436 -3.13 -13.86 3.36
C LEU A 436 -1.83 -14.06 2.57
N VAL A 437 -0.73 -13.46 3.03
CA VAL A 437 0.60 -13.61 2.41
C VAL A 437 1.05 -15.08 2.38
N SER A 438 0.79 -15.84 3.44
CA SER A 438 1.15 -17.26 3.49
C SER A 438 0.34 -18.16 2.55
N LEU A 439 -0.85 -17.71 2.13
CA LEU A 439 -1.73 -18.42 1.18
C LEU A 439 -1.44 -18.07 -0.28
N LEU A 440 -0.76 -16.95 -0.54
CA LEU A 440 -0.39 -16.55 -1.89
C LEU A 440 0.76 -17.40 -2.43
N PRO A 441 0.79 -17.70 -3.75
CA PRO A 441 1.89 -18.41 -4.35
C PRO A 441 3.22 -17.68 -4.12
N ALA A 442 4.26 -18.39 -3.75
CA ALA A 442 5.61 -17.84 -3.55
C ALA A 442 6.16 -17.14 -4.82
N SER A 443 5.55 -17.41 -5.97
CA SER A 443 5.85 -16.73 -7.25
C SER A 443 5.30 -15.31 -7.34
N THR A 444 4.41 -14.90 -6.43
CA THR A 444 3.88 -13.53 -6.43
C THR A 444 5.00 -12.55 -6.08
N PRO A 445 5.26 -11.55 -6.92
CA PRO A 445 6.35 -10.61 -6.67
C PRO A 445 6.06 -9.76 -5.42
N ARG A 446 7.12 -9.40 -4.69
CA ARG A 446 7.12 -8.41 -3.61
C ARG A 446 6.24 -8.77 -2.39
N LEU A 447 5.99 -10.05 -2.13
CA LEU A 447 5.23 -10.48 -0.94
C LEU A 447 5.89 -10.05 0.38
N ASP A 448 7.21 -9.98 0.43
CA ASP A 448 7.96 -9.55 1.62
C ASP A 448 7.77 -8.05 1.95
N GLU A 449 7.28 -7.27 0.98
CA GLU A 449 7.01 -5.84 1.15
C GLU A 449 5.59 -5.57 1.65
N VAL A 450 4.72 -6.59 1.70
CA VAL A 450 3.33 -6.44 2.14
C VAL A 450 3.30 -6.16 3.65
N ARG A 451 2.97 -4.93 3.99
CA ARG A 451 2.81 -4.45 5.38
C ARG A 451 1.71 -3.42 5.46
N LEU A 452 1.22 -3.25 6.68
CA LEU A 452 0.31 -2.17 7.00
C LEU A 452 1.11 -0.87 7.15
N ASP A 453 1.18 -0.12 6.08
CA ASP A 453 1.81 1.19 6.03
C ASP A 453 0.80 2.35 6.18
N GLY A 454 1.30 3.59 6.14
CA GLY A 454 0.46 4.78 6.24
C GLY A 454 -0.62 4.87 5.14
N TRP A 455 -0.37 4.34 3.95
CA TRP A 455 -1.33 4.32 2.86
C TRP A 455 -2.49 3.36 3.12
N VAL A 456 -2.22 2.19 3.72
CA VAL A 456 -3.26 1.23 4.12
C VAL A 456 -4.12 1.81 5.24
N VAL A 457 -3.51 2.51 6.22
CA VAL A 457 -4.27 3.21 7.26
C VAL A 457 -5.15 4.31 6.65
N ALA A 458 -4.61 5.12 5.75
CA ALA A 458 -5.37 6.16 5.05
C ALA A 458 -6.53 5.58 4.24
N PHE A 459 -6.30 4.48 3.52
CA PHE A 459 -7.36 3.75 2.82
C PHE A 459 -8.44 3.24 3.79
N THR A 460 -8.04 2.65 4.93
CA THR A 460 -8.98 2.16 5.95
C THR A 460 -9.84 3.30 6.52
N VAL A 461 -9.24 4.46 6.80
CA VAL A 461 -9.98 5.66 7.25
C VAL A 461 -10.96 6.13 6.17
N LEU A 462 -10.53 6.17 4.92
CA LEU A 462 -11.39 6.57 3.80
C LEU A 462 -12.54 5.57 3.59
N ALA A 463 -12.27 4.27 3.62
CA ALA A 463 -13.29 3.23 3.54
C ALA A 463 -14.30 3.32 4.71
N THR A 464 -13.81 3.58 5.93
CA THR A 464 -14.64 3.81 7.11
C THR A 464 -15.53 5.04 6.95
N GLY A 465 -14.98 6.15 6.46
CA GLY A 465 -15.73 7.37 6.18
C GLY A 465 -16.81 7.16 5.10
N LEU A 466 -16.46 6.48 4.01
CA LEU A 466 -17.41 6.13 2.95
C LEU A 466 -18.53 5.22 3.47
N THR A 467 -18.18 4.23 4.28
CA THR A 467 -19.15 3.34 4.94
C THR A 467 -20.12 4.13 5.84
N ALA A 468 -19.61 5.09 6.63
CA ALA A 468 -20.45 5.95 7.46
C ALA A 468 -21.43 6.79 6.63
N LEU A 469 -20.96 7.32 5.49
CA LEU A 469 -21.80 8.10 4.57
C LEU A 469 -22.88 7.22 3.92
N LEU A 470 -22.50 6.09 3.34
CA LEU A 470 -23.42 5.19 2.63
C LEU A 470 -24.49 4.60 3.57
N SER A 471 -24.11 4.19 4.77
CA SER A 471 -25.06 3.69 5.76
C SER A 471 -25.91 4.80 6.40
N GLY A 472 -25.43 6.05 6.40
CA GLY A 472 -26.12 7.21 6.96
C GLY A 472 -27.13 7.88 6.02
N ILE A 473 -26.95 7.79 4.70
CA ILE A 473 -27.86 8.37 3.71
C ILE A 473 -29.16 7.56 3.57
N ALA A 474 -29.09 6.24 3.70
CA ALA A 474 -30.26 5.38 3.51
C ALA A 474 -31.44 5.63 4.49
N PRO A 475 -31.22 5.97 5.78
CA PRO A 475 -32.31 6.26 6.72
C PRO A 475 -32.65 7.76 6.83
N ALA A 476 -31.98 8.67 6.13
CA ALA A 476 -32.25 10.11 6.16
C ALA A 476 -33.23 10.55 5.09
#